data_355bb9fba6cc29d37d3560559d5a3861
#
_entry.id   355bb9fba6cc29d37d3560559d5a3861
#
_cell.length_a   1.000
_cell.length_b   1.000
_cell.length_c   1.000
_cell.angle_alpha   90.00
_cell.angle_beta   90.00
_cell.angle_gamma   90.00
#
_symmetry.space_group_name_H-M   'P 1'
#
loop_
_entity.id
_entity.type
_entity.pdbx_description
1 polymer ?
#
loop_
_entity_poly.entity_id
_entity_poly.type
_entity_poly.pdbx_seq_one_letter_code
_entity_poly.pdbx_strand_id
1 'polypeptide(L)'
;MVLPSGKARETKWAFYRIAPPFAPIEDLQAYFDALSPVRAINLIVLHHTGADTPFRGVDSWYDIDRYHRSKGWKGIGYHYGIDPMGSIWSLRPARLIGSHAEGHNALSIGVVVWGNKTKTDAQYDALNRLLKVLQKRFPSAKVALHSHLKKTECPSLDTKRLKEVRWYK
;
A
#
# COMPACT_ATOMS: atom_id res chain seq x y z
N MET A 1 20.84 8.00 6.99
CA MET A 1 21.11 7.03 8.08
C MET A 1 21.75 5.79 7.48
N VAL A 2 22.96 5.49 7.89
CA VAL A 2 23.61 4.22 7.55
C VAL A 2 22.84 3.13 8.29
N LEU A 3 22.17 2.28 7.56
CA LEU A 3 21.56 1.10 8.15
C LEU A 3 22.67 0.26 8.79
N PRO A 4 22.54 -0.14 10.05
CA PRO A 4 23.58 -0.92 10.69
C PRO A 4 23.84 -2.18 9.89
N SER A 5 25.09 -2.34 9.48
CA SER A 5 25.70 -3.54 8.91
C SER A 5 24.76 -4.40 8.03
N GLY A 6 24.85 -4.30 6.74
CA GLY A 6 24.44 -5.28 5.71
C GLY A 6 23.12 -6.04 5.84
N LYS A 7 22.66 -6.30 7.04
CA LYS A 7 21.45 -7.08 7.34
C LYS A 7 20.14 -6.34 7.09
N ALA A 8 20.15 -5.02 7.04
CA ALA A 8 18.92 -4.24 6.88
C ALA A 8 18.37 -4.26 5.45
N ARG A 9 19.17 -4.63 4.47
CA ARG A 9 18.76 -4.78 3.07
C ARG A 9 18.73 -6.22 2.60
N GLU A 10 18.36 -7.14 3.46
CA GLU A 10 18.12 -8.53 3.07
C GLU A 10 16.85 -8.69 2.23
N THR A 11 16.02 -7.63 2.13
CA THR A 11 14.93 -7.63 1.17
C THR A 11 15.49 -7.64 -0.25
N LYS A 12 14.91 -8.49 -1.08
CA LYS A 12 15.25 -8.57 -2.51
C LYS A 12 14.58 -7.47 -3.34
N TRP A 13 13.74 -6.63 -2.70
CA TRP A 13 12.93 -5.62 -3.37
C TRP A 13 13.45 -4.23 -3.08
N ALA A 14 13.53 -3.41 -4.11
CA ALA A 14 13.79 -1.99 -3.96
C ALA A 14 12.46 -1.27 -3.66
N PHE A 15 12.45 -0.44 -2.62
CA PHE A 15 11.32 0.43 -2.31
C PHE A 15 11.60 1.80 -2.89
N TYR A 16 10.69 2.33 -3.67
CA TYR A 16 10.86 3.63 -4.31
C TYR A 16 9.54 4.39 -4.41
N ARG A 17 9.66 5.69 -4.48
CA ARG A 17 8.54 6.61 -4.63
C ARG A 17 8.09 6.62 -6.09
N ILE A 18 6.84 6.24 -6.35
CA ILE A 18 6.27 6.26 -7.72
C ILE A 18 5.55 7.56 -8.02
N ALA A 19 5.13 8.30 -7.00
CA ALA A 19 4.53 9.62 -7.14
C ALA A 19 4.86 10.48 -5.92
N PRO A 20 5.38 11.72 -6.10
CA PRO A 20 5.52 12.69 -5.03
C PRO A 20 4.14 13.21 -4.60
N PRO A 21 4.06 13.97 -3.47
CA PRO A 21 2.81 14.59 -3.06
C PRO A 21 2.20 15.43 -4.18
N PHE A 22 0.89 15.29 -4.38
CA PHE A 22 0.11 16.04 -5.36
C PHE A 22 0.60 15.93 -6.81
N ALA A 23 1.31 14.85 -7.15
CA ALA A 23 1.71 14.59 -8.54
C ALA A 23 0.47 14.53 -9.46
N PRO A 24 0.59 14.97 -10.73
CA PRO A 24 -0.49 14.82 -11.70
C PRO A 24 -0.94 13.36 -11.80
N ILE A 25 -2.26 13.16 -11.89
CA ILE A 25 -2.81 11.80 -11.97
C ILE A 25 -2.33 11.08 -13.24
N GLU A 26 -2.03 11.82 -14.28
CA GLU A 26 -1.50 11.31 -15.55
C GLU A 26 -0.15 10.61 -15.36
N ASP A 27 0.71 11.11 -14.47
CA ASP A 27 2.00 10.48 -14.16
C ASP A 27 1.79 9.13 -13.46
N LEU A 28 0.86 9.10 -12.51
CA LEU A 28 0.50 7.87 -11.83
C LEU A 28 -0.16 6.86 -12.78
N GLN A 29 -1.03 7.34 -13.66
CA GLN A 29 -1.67 6.51 -14.69
C GLN A 29 -0.61 5.90 -15.63
N ALA A 30 0.37 6.72 -16.08
CA ALA A 30 1.45 6.24 -16.95
C ALA A 30 2.28 5.15 -16.28
N TYR A 31 2.58 5.27 -14.99
CA TYR A 31 3.25 4.23 -14.24
C TYR A 31 2.49 2.90 -14.28
N PHE A 32 1.18 2.92 -14.01
CA PHE A 32 0.37 1.71 -14.00
C PHE A 32 0.10 1.15 -15.40
N ASP A 33 0.01 2.00 -16.42
CA ASP A 33 -0.12 1.56 -17.82
C ASP A 33 1.15 0.82 -18.29
N ALA A 34 2.32 1.26 -17.82
CA ALA A 34 3.61 0.64 -18.12
C ALA A 34 3.91 -0.61 -17.26
N LEU A 35 3.09 -0.87 -16.25
CA LEU A 35 3.29 -2.02 -15.37
C LEU A 35 3.13 -3.32 -16.14
N SER A 36 4.14 -4.20 -16.03
CA SER A 36 4.08 -5.55 -16.62
C SER A 36 2.81 -6.29 -16.19
N PRO A 37 2.34 -7.27 -17.00
CA PRO A 37 1.18 -8.07 -16.61
C PRO A 37 1.32 -8.60 -15.19
N VAL A 38 0.27 -8.40 -14.41
CA VAL A 38 0.19 -8.85 -13.03
C VAL A 38 -0.70 -10.10 -13.00
N ARG A 39 -0.67 -10.84 -11.91
CA ARG A 39 -1.63 -11.92 -11.64
C ARG A 39 -3.08 -11.39 -11.66
N ALA A 40 -4.06 -12.27 -11.67
CA ALA A 40 -5.46 -11.88 -11.59
C ALA A 40 -5.74 -11.12 -10.28
N ILE A 41 -6.35 -9.96 -10.38
CA ILE A 41 -6.69 -9.11 -9.22
C ILE A 41 -8.18 -8.80 -9.24
N ASN A 42 -8.87 -9.19 -8.19
CA ASN A 42 -10.29 -8.90 -7.98
C ASN A 42 -10.58 -8.10 -6.70
N LEU A 43 -9.53 -7.78 -5.93
CA LEU A 43 -9.66 -7.08 -4.67
C LEU A 43 -8.49 -6.12 -4.44
N ILE A 44 -8.78 -4.94 -3.95
CA ILE A 44 -7.82 -3.97 -3.44
C ILE A 44 -8.12 -3.80 -1.96
N VAL A 45 -7.17 -4.13 -1.08
CA VAL A 45 -7.39 -4.10 0.37
C VAL A 45 -6.62 -2.94 0.97
N LEU A 46 -7.33 -2.09 1.72
CA LEU A 46 -6.76 -0.94 2.38
C LEU A 46 -6.38 -1.27 3.82
N HIS A 47 -5.15 -0.91 4.17
CA HIS A 47 -4.56 -1.10 5.49
C HIS A 47 -4.01 0.21 6.04
N HIS A 48 -3.74 0.24 7.34
CA HIS A 48 -2.84 1.21 7.96
C HIS A 48 -1.64 0.48 8.57
N THR A 49 -0.56 1.22 8.83
CA THR A 49 0.59 0.64 9.53
C THR A 49 0.31 0.45 11.01
N GLY A 50 -0.62 1.21 11.57
CA GLY A 50 -0.86 1.28 13.01
C GLY A 50 0.24 2.03 13.76
N ALA A 51 1.18 2.65 13.05
CA ALA A 51 2.33 3.32 13.65
C ALA A 51 1.95 4.68 14.22
N ASP A 52 2.40 4.95 15.43
CA ASP A 52 2.31 6.25 16.09
C ASP A 52 3.67 6.98 16.06
N THR A 53 4.68 6.37 15.43
CA THR A 53 6.03 6.93 15.27
C THR A 53 6.12 7.81 14.01
N PRO A 54 7.00 8.83 14.00
CA PRO A 54 7.24 9.64 12.81
C PRO A 54 7.73 8.81 11.62
N PHE A 55 7.27 9.18 10.43
CA PHE A 55 7.76 8.59 9.19
C PHE A 55 9.16 9.13 8.86
N ARG A 56 10.09 8.24 8.52
CA ARG A 56 11.50 8.53 8.28
C ARG A 56 11.93 8.16 6.86
N GLY A 57 11.08 8.39 5.89
CA GLY A 57 11.36 8.05 4.50
C GLY A 57 11.40 6.54 4.27
N VAL A 58 12.23 6.11 3.32
CA VAL A 58 12.32 4.70 2.92
C VAL A 58 12.69 3.78 4.10
N ASP A 59 13.41 4.28 5.09
CA ASP A 59 13.80 3.49 6.27
C ASP A 59 12.58 3.00 7.04
N SER A 60 11.52 3.78 7.10
CA SER A 60 10.28 3.37 7.75
C SER A 60 9.64 2.17 7.06
N TRP A 61 9.68 2.10 5.74
CA TRP A 61 9.20 0.94 4.99
C TRP A 61 10.10 -0.28 5.22
N TYR A 62 11.42 -0.10 5.29
CA TYR A 62 12.35 -1.19 5.61
C TYR A 62 12.16 -1.71 7.05
N ASP A 63 11.75 -0.87 8.00
CA ASP A 63 11.41 -1.32 9.35
C ASP A 63 10.21 -2.29 9.34
N ILE A 64 9.18 -1.97 8.55
CA ILE A 64 8.03 -2.87 8.38
C ILE A 64 8.46 -4.16 7.68
N ASP A 65 9.30 -4.06 6.66
CA ASP A 65 9.83 -5.23 5.96
C ASP A 65 10.56 -6.18 6.91
N ARG A 66 11.44 -5.64 7.76
CA ARG A 66 12.12 -6.44 8.78
C ARG A 66 11.15 -7.11 9.75
N TYR A 67 10.16 -6.36 10.20
CA TYR A 67 9.14 -6.88 11.10
C TYR A 67 8.37 -8.04 10.45
N HIS A 68 7.93 -7.88 9.20
CA HIS A 68 7.25 -8.94 8.48
C HIS A 68 8.15 -10.16 8.25
N ARG A 69 9.42 -9.96 7.93
CA ARG A 69 10.38 -11.07 7.82
C ARG A 69 10.60 -11.78 9.15
N SER A 70 10.55 -11.08 10.27
CA SER A 70 10.64 -11.69 11.60
C SER A 70 9.47 -12.62 11.91
N LYS A 71 8.33 -12.44 11.21
CA LYS A 71 7.16 -13.31 11.27
C LYS A 71 7.27 -14.54 10.34
N GLY A 72 8.36 -14.68 9.60
CA GLY A 72 8.55 -15.75 8.63
C GLY A 72 8.03 -15.42 7.23
N TRP A 73 7.60 -14.19 6.97
CA TRP A 73 7.17 -13.76 5.64
C TRP A 73 8.38 -13.38 4.78
N LYS A 74 8.21 -13.35 3.46
CA LYS A 74 9.29 -13.05 2.52
C LYS A 74 9.74 -11.58 2.50
N GLY A 75 9.06 -10.72 3.22
CA GLY A 75 9.29 -9.29 3.30
C GLY A 75 7.97 -8.56 3.56
N ILE A 76 7.98 -7.23 3.34
CA ILE A 76 6.80 -6.40 3.52
C ILE A 76 5.60 -6.98 2.77
N GLY A 77 4.45 -7.06 3.45
CA GLY A 77 3.25 -7.71 2.92
C GLY A 77 2.45 -6.89 1.92
N TYR A 78 2.64 -5.56 1.92
CA TYR A 78 1.88 -4.60 1.12
C TYR A 78 2.57 -4.29 -0.20
N HIS A 79 1.79 -4.03 -1.25
CA HIS A 79 2.30 -3.70 -2.58
C HIS A 79 2.59 -2.21 -2.74
N TYR A 80 1.72 -1.36 -2.20
CA TYR A 80 1.86 0.11 -2.26
C TYR A 80 1.69 0.73 -0.89
N GLY A 81 2.42 1.81 -0.65
CA GLY A 81 2.35 2.56 0.59
C GLY A 81 2.12 4.05 0.33
N ILE A 82 1.45 4.70 1.26
CA ILE A 82 1.22 6.15 1.24
C ILE A 82 1.80 6.74 2.51
N ASP A 83 2.77 7.63 2.37
CA ASP A 83 3.39 8.30 3.52
C ASP A 83 2.57 9.50 4.01
N PRO A 84 2.88 10.09 5.18
CA PRO A 84 2.12 11.20 5.73
C PRO A 84 2.07 12.44 4.84
N MET A 85 3.03 12.63 3.94
CA MET A 85 3.07 13.75 3.01
C MET A 85 2.24 13.50 1.74
N GLY A 86 1.73 12.29 1.56
CA GLY A 86 0.96 11.91 0.38
C GLY A 86 1.80 11.40 -0.78
N SER A 87 3.06 11.06 -0.56
CA SER A 87 3.84 10.32 -1.56
C SER A 87 3.36 8.88 -1.63
N ILE A 88 3.37 8.32 -2.83
CA ILE A 88 2.98 6.93 -3.10
C ILE A 88 4.24 6.13 -3.40
N TRP A 89 4.36 4.97 -2.74
CA TRP A 89 5.54 4.12 -2.78
C TRP A 89 5.23 2.76 -3.37
N SER A 90 6.15 2.23 -4.18
CA SER A 90 6.18 0.82 -4.55
C SER A 90 6.96 0.04 -3.49
N LEU A 91 6.35 -1.00 -2.95
CA LEU A 91 6.92 -1.83 -1.89
C LEU A 91 7.13 -3.26 -2.41
N ARG A 92 6.25 -4.21 -2.06
CA ARG A 92 6.31 -5.55 -2.66
C ARG A 92 5.92 -5.47 -4.14
N PRO A 93 6.67 -6.08 -5.06
CA PRO A 93 6.28 -6.09 -6.47
C PRO A 93 4.85 -6.65 -6.68
N ALA A 94 4.03 -5.93 -7.45
CA ALA A 94 2.63 -6.29 -7.64
C ALA A 94 2.42 -7.66 -8.32
N ARG A 95 3.41 -8.17 -9.05
CA ARG A 95 3.40 -9.52 -9.63
C ARG A 95 3.47 -10.63 -8.57
N LEU A 96 3.89 -10.31 -7.35
CA LEU A 96 4.01 -11.26 -6.25
C LEU A 96 2.76 -11.22 -5.36
N ILE A 97 2.34 -12.39 -4.91
CA ILE A 97 1.28 -12.50 -3.91
C ILE A 97 1.74 -11.83 -2.62
N GLY A 98 0.88 -11.00 -2.04
CA GLY A 98 1.17 -10.28 -0.81
C GLY A 98 1.04 -11.15 0.45
N SER A 99 1.28 -10.52 1.59
CA SER A 99 1.07 -11.09 2.94
C SER A 99 0.41 -10.02 3.80
N HIS A 100 -0.84 -9.67 3.48
CA HIS A 100 -1.53 -8.55 4.13
C HIS A 100 -2.98 -8.85 4.53
N ALA A 101 -3.63 -9.84 3.92
CA ALA A 101 -5.00 -10.22 4.22
C ALA A 101 -5.16 -11.72 4.04
N GLU A 102 -5.01 -12.47 5.14
CA GLU A 102 -5.09 -13.94 5.13
C GLU A 102 -6.37 -14.44 4.44
N GLY A 103 -6.19 -15.41 3.54
CA GLY A 103 -7.28 -15.94 2.72
C GLY A 103 -7.62 -15.12 1.48
N HIS A 104 -7.08 -13.89 1.35
CA HIS A 104 -7.37 -12.98 0.25
C HIS A 104 -6.12 -12.52 -0.53
N ASN A 105 -4.92 -12.95 -0.13
CA ASN A 105 -3.68 -12.46 -0.70
C ASN A 105 -3.52 -12.78 -2.19
N ALA A 106 -3.95 -13.96 -2.63
CA ALA A 106 -3.68 -14.45 -3.99
C ALA A 106 -4.30 -13.57 -5.08
N LEU A 107 -5.47 -12.99 -4.84
CA LEU A 107 -6.25 -12.22 -5.82
C LEU A 107 -6.34 -10.72 -5.46
N SER A 108 -5.45 -10.22 -4.61
CA SER A 108 -5.54 -8.84 -4.13
C SER A 108 -4.25 -8.04 -4.27
N ILE A 109 -4.44 -6.72 -4.28
CA ILE A 109 -3.40 -5.71 -4.06
C ILE A 109 -3.60 -5.15 -2.64
N GLY A 110 -2.54 -5.12 -1.85
CA GLY A 110 -2.54 -4.47 -0.54
C GLY A 110 -1.99 -3.06 -0.62
N VAL A 111 -2.75 -2.09 -0.13
CA VAL A 111 -2.35 -0.69 -0.01
C VAL A 111 -2.30 -0.33 1.47
N VAL A 112 -1.18 0.20 1.94
CA VAL A 112 -1.00 0.60 3.33
C VAL A 112 -0.82 2.10 3.45
N VAL A 113 -1.53 2.73 4.38
CA VAL A 113 -1.39 4.15 4.71
C VAL A 113 -0.63 4.27 6.02
N TRP A 114 0.44 5.05 6.03
CA TRP A 114 1.22 5.28 7.25
C TRP A 114 0.40 5.98 8.32
N GLY A 115 0.43 5.47 9.53
CA GLY A 115 -0.24 6.05 10.69
C GLY A 115 -1.24 5.11 11.34
N ASN A 116 -1.88 5.59 12.39
CA ASN A 116 -2.85 4.82 13.16
C ASN A 116 -4.26 5.38 12.97
N LYS A 117 -4.81 6.10 13.95
CA LYS A 117 -6.22 6.54 13.91
C LYS A 117 -6.46 7.74 13.00
N THR A 118 -5.49 8.64 12.86
CA THR A 118 -5.61 9.84 12.04
C THR A 118 -4.76 9.74 10.77
N LYS A 119 -5.27 10.32 9.69
CA LYS A 119 -4.56 10.42 8.40
C LYS A 119 -4.60 11.88 7.94
N THR A 120 -3.57 12.29 7.22
CA THR A 120 -3.47 13.65 6.68
C THR A 120 -4.38 13.85 5.47
N ASP A 121 -4.70 15.11 5.15
CA ASP A 121 -5.42 15.44 3.91
C ASP A 121 -4.64 14.99 2.68
N ALA A 122 -3.31 15.13 2.70
CA ALA A 122 -2.44 14.67 1.62
C ALA A 122 -2.53 13.15 1.43
N GLN A 123 -2.69 12.37 2.49
CA GLN A 123 -2.88 10.92 2.39
C GLN A 123 -4.22 10.56 1.76
N TYR A 124 -5.31 11.25 2.11
CA TYR A 124 -6.61 11.02 1.46
C TYR A 124 -6.59 11.41 -0.01
N ASP A 125 -5.94 12.52 -0.37
CA ASP A 125 -5.75 12.90 -1.77
C ASP A 125 -4.98 11.83 -2.55
N ALA A 126 -3.85 11.38 -2.01
CA ALA A 126 -3.04 10.34 -2.64
C ALA A 126 -3.81 9.02 -2.77
N LEU A 127 -4.55 8.64 -1.73
CA LEU A 127 -5.33 7.40 -1.74
C LEU A 127 -6.45 7.46 -2.80
N ASN A 128 -7.16 8.58 -2.92
CA ASN A 128 -8.18 8.75 -3.96
C ASN A 128 -7.58 8.63 -5.37
N ARG A 129 -6.43 9.25 -5.62
CA ARG A 129 -5.76 9.15 -6.91
C ARG A 129 -5.27 7.74 -7.19
N LEU A 130 -4.66 7.08 -6.21
CA LEU A 130 -4.18 5.71 -6.33
C LEU A 130 -5.35 4.73 -6.59
N LEU A 131 -6.45 4.85 -5.86
CA LEU A 131 -7.62 4.00 -6.05
C LEU A 131 -8.26 4.19 -7.43
N LYS A 132 -8.32 5.41 -7.94
CA LYS A 132 -8.82 5.68 -9.29
C LYS A 132 -7.98 4.95 -10.34
N VAL A 133 -6.68 5.02 -10.24
CA VAL A 133 -5.76 4.38 -11.19
C VAL A 133 -5.77 2.85 -11.05
N LEU A 134 -5.79 2.33 -9.82
CA LEU A 134 -5.86 0.89 -9.56
C LEU A 134 -7.15 0.27 -10.07
N GLN A 135 -8.29 0.94 -9.85
CA GLN A 135 -9.59 0.45 -10.32
C GLN A 135 -9.70 0.48 -11.86
N LYS A 136 -8.97 1.39 -12.52
CA LYS A 136 -8.86 1.41 -13.98
C LYS A 136 -7.98 0.28 -14.48
N ARG A 137 -6.84 0.06 -13.82
CA ARG A 137 -5.88 -1.02 -14.18
C ARG A 137 -6.48 -2.41 -13.93
N PHE A 138 -7.30 -2.56 -12.91
CA PHE A 138 -7.95 -3.80 -12.52
C PHE A 138 -9.48 -3.60 -12.48
N PRO A 139 -10.14 -3.59 -13.63
CA PRO A 139 -11.55 -3.20 -13.72
C PRO A 139 -12.52 -4.13 -12.97
N SER A 140 -12.14 -5.38 -12.72
CA SER A 140 -12.93 -6.32 -11.93
C SER A 140 -12.73 -6.16 -10.43
N ALA A 141 -11.73 -5.38 -9.99
CA ALA A 141 -11.41 -5.29 -8.57
C ALA A 141 -12.42 -4.42 -7.80
N LYS A 142 -12.80 -4.93 -6.63
CA LYS A 142 -13.52 -4.17 -5.60
C LYS A 142 -12.53 -3.69 -4.55
N VAL A 143 -12.89 -2.65 -3.83
CA VAL A 143 -12.08 -2.11 -2.73
C VAL A 143 -12.66 -2.55 -1.41
N ALA A 144 -11.83 -3.11 -0.55
CA ALA A 144 -12.21 -3.50 0.80
C ALA A 144 -11.31 -2.80 1.83
N LEU A 145 -11.89 -2.40 2.94
CA LEU A 145 -11.10 -2.16 4.15
C LEU A 145 -10.69 -3.52 4.72
N HIS A 146 -9.52 -3.60 5.36
CA HIS A 146 -9.14 -4.84 6.07
C HIS A 146 -10.22 -5.27 7.06
N SER A 147 -10.88 -4.32 7.70
CA SER A 147 -12.01 -4.56 8.62
C SER A 147 -13.26 -5.16 7.95
N HIS A 148 -13.37 -5.12 6.63
CA HIS A 148 -14.45 -5.83 5.92
C HIS A 148 -14.18 -7.34 5.80
N LEU A 149 -12.93 -7.75 5.97
CA LEU A 149 -12.47 -9.14 5.77
C LEU A 149 -12.15 -9.84 7.08
N LYS A 150 -11.86 -9.09 8.14
CA LYS A 150 -11.45 -9.61 9.44
C LYS A 150 -11.84 -8.60 10.52
N LYS A 151 -12.12 -9.10 11.73
CA LYS A 151 -12.34 -8.23 12.90
C LYS A 151 -11.03 -7.49 13.26
N THR A 152 -10.96 -6.21 12.93
CA THR A 152 -9.81 -5.33 13.19
C THR A 152 -10.23 -3.87 13.04
N GLU A 153 -9.52 -2.95 13.66
CA GLU A 153 -9.69 -1.51 13.46
C GLU A 153 -8.96 -1.00 12.19
N CYS A 154 -8.07 -1.82 11.62
CA CYS A 154 -7.35 -1.48 10.40
C CYS A 154 -8.34 -1.34 9.22
N PRO A 155 -8.28 -0.26 8.44
CA PRO A 155 -7.26 0.79 8.39
C PRO A 155 -7.63 2.08 9.14
N SER A 156 -8.74 2.18 9.86
CA SER A 156 -9.19 3.41 10.54
C SER A 156 -9.26 4.61 9.59
N LEU A 157 -9.92 4.43 8.45
CA LEU A 157 -10.14 5.46 7.44
C LEU A 157 -11.56 6.03 7.51
N ASP A 158 -11.69 7.33 7.31
CA ASP A 158 -12.97 7.95 7.04
C ASP A 158 -13.38 7.70 5.58
N THR A 159 -14.24 6.71 5.38
CA THR A 159 -14.68 6.31 4.03
C THR A 159 -15.46 7.37 3.29
N LYS A 160 -16.06 8.35 3.99
CA LYS A 160 -16.75 9.49 3.37
C LYS A 160 -15.79 10.38 2.57
N ARG A 161 -14.49 10.31 2.88
CA ARG A 161 -13.44 11.04 2.16
C ARG A 161 -12.92 10.31 0.93
N LEU A 162 -13.33 9.06 0.71
CA LEU A 162 -12.95 8.25 -0.46
C LEU A 162 -14.01 8.39 -1.55
N LYS A 163 -13.57 8.72 -2.77
CA LYS A 163 -14.45 9.08 -3.89
C LYS A 163 -14.43 7.99 -4.96
N GLU A 164 -15.58 7.77 -5.60
CA GLU A 164 -15.72 6.89 -6.77
C GLU A 164 -15.17 5.48 -6.53
N VAL A 165 -15.44 4.91 -5.36
CA VAL A 165 -14.93 3.61 -4.95
C VAL A 165 -15.96 2.52 -5.19
N ARG A 166 -15.53 1.47 -5.91
CA ARG A 166 -16.33 0.24 -6.04
C ARG A 166 -16.09 -0.65 -4.83
N TRP A 167 -16.94 -0.48 -3.84
CA TRP A 167 -16.80 -1.20 -2.57
C TRP A 167 -17.09 -2.69 -2.69
N TYR A 168 -16.29 -3.47 -1.99
CA TYR A 168 -16.55 -4.87 -1.67
C TYR A 168 -17.80 -4.97 -0.78
N LYS A 169 -18.65 -5.93 -1.08
CA LYS A 169 -19.90 -6.18 -0.33
C LYS A 169 -19.86 -7.51 0.41
#